data_d4440fd0f2c9a13d477940833522d843
#
_entry.id   d4440fd0f2c9a13d477940833522d843
#
_cell.length_a   1.000
_cell.length_b   1.000
_cell.length_c   1.000
_cell.angle_alpha   90.00
_cell.angle_beta   90.00
_cell.angle_gamma   90.00
#
_symmetry.space_group_name_H-M   'P 1'
#
loop_
_entity.id
_entity.type
_entity.pdbx_description
1 polymer ?
#
loop_
_entity_poly.entity_id
_entity_poly.type
_entity_poly.pdbx_seq_one_letter_code
_entity_poly.pdbx_strand_id
1 'polypeptide(L)'
;SGGMRKRVGLARAIATNPDVIFFDEPTTGLDPIMSDVINDLIRDTVKGLGATALTITHDMASARKIADRIAMLYQGKIIWTGTVKELDKTSNPYVRQFVAGSAQGPIQMDVQVK
;
A
#
# COMPACT_ATOMS: atom_id res chain seq x y z
N SER A 1 6.14 -20.53 -4.94
CA SER A 1 6.75 -19.23 -4.77
C SER A 1 5.79 -18.21 -4.19
N GLY A 2 6.30 -17.17 -3.56
CA GLY A 2 5.49 -16.08 -3.02
C GLY A 2 4.68 -15.37 -4.10
N GLY A 3 5.26 -15.16 -5.27
CA GLY A 3 4.58 -14.55 -6.41
C GLY A 3 3.41 -15.38 -6.92
N MET A 4 3.58 -16.70 -6.97
CA MET A 4 2.51 -17.62 -7.36
C MET A 4 1.34 -17.57 -6.39
N ARG A 5 1.63 -17.57 -5.08
CA ARG A 5 0.59 -17.48 -4.04
C ARG A 5 -0.19 -16.18 -4.14
N LYS A 6 0.51 -15.07 -4.37
CA LYS A 6 -0.14 -13.77 -4.52
C LYS A 6 -1.06 -13.73 -5.75
N ARG A 7 -0.62 -14.32 -6.87
CA ARG A 7 -1.44 -14.41 -8.09
C ARG A 7 -2.68 -15.27 -7.89
N VAL A 8 -2.56 -16.40 -7.20
CA VAL A 8 -3.70 -17.27 -6.88
C VAL A 8 -4.68 -16.53 -5.97
N GLY A 9 -4.18 -15.82 -4.95
CA GLY A 9 -5.01 -15.00 -4.08
C GLY A 9 -5.80 -13.94 -4.84
N LEU A 10 -5.15 -13.26 -5.78
CA LEU A 10 -5.80 -12.28 -6.64
C LEU A 10 -6.88 -12.93 -7.52
N ALA A 11 -6.57 -14.06 -8.14
CA ALA A 11 -7.54 -14.79 -8.98
C ALA A 11 -8.78 -15.19 -8.19
N ARG A 12 -8.61 -15.61 -6.93
CA ARG A 12 -9.74 -15.93 -6.04
C ARG A 12 -10.56 -14.69 -5.72
N ALA A 13 -9.92 -13.59 -5.43
CA ALA A 13 -10.60 -12.34 -5.08
C ALA A 13 -11.49 -11.85 -6.22
N ILE A 14 -11.06 -12.03 -7.48
CA ILE A 14 -11.80 -11.52 -8.64
C ILE A 14 -12.81 -12.53 -9.23
N ALA A 15 -12.77 -13.79 -8.78
CA ALA A 15 -13.60 -14.86 -9.35
C ALA A 15 -15.12 -14.57 -9.29
N THR A 16 -15.56 -13.81 -8.28
CA THR A 16 -16.96 -13.42 -8.09
C THR A 16 -17.32 -12.10 -8.75
N ASN A 17 -16.41 -11.49 -9.51
CA ASN A 17 -16.58 -10.20 -10.16
C ASN A 17 -17.02 -9.10 -9.16
N PRO A 18 -16.24 -8.84 -8.11
CA PRO A 18 -16.62 -7.95 -7.02
C PRO A 18 -16.60 -6.49 -7.41
N ASP A 19 -17.43 -5.68 -6.73
CA ASP A 19 -17.39 -4.22 -6.84
C ASP A 19 -16.30 -3.59 -5.99
N VAL A 20 -15.94 -4.25 -4.88
CA VAL A 20 -14.92 -3.79 -3.92
C VAL A 20 -13.97 -4.93 -3.60
N ILE A 21 -12.68 -4.64 -3.65
CA ILE A 21 -11.62 -5.61 -3.32
C ILE A 21 -10.74 -5.03 -2.22
N PHE A 22 -10.44 -5.86 -1.22
CA PHE A 22 -9.49 -5.53 -0.16
C PHE A 22 -8.19 -6.30 -0.36
N PHE A 23 -7.08 -5.57 -0.40
CA PHE A 23 -5.74 -6.15 -0.45
C PHE A 23 -5.03 -5.85 0.87
N ASP A 24 -4.53 -6.88 1.53
CA ASP A 24 -3.77 -6.73 2.76
C ASP A 24 -2.32 -7.12 2.52
N GLU A 25 -1.43 -6.12 2.52
CA GLU A 25 0.00 -6.31 2.33
C GLU A 25 0.35 -7.19 1.11
N PRO A 26 -0.12 -6.82 -0.10
CA PRO A 26 -0.05 -7.73 -1.25
C PRO A 26 1.36 -8.02 -1.75
N THR A 27 2.34 -7.19 -1.43
CA THR A 27 3.73 -7.37 -1.87
C THR A 27 4.68 -7.79 -0.76
N THR A 28 4.18 -7.99 0.46
CA THR A 28 5.01 -8.41 1.60
C THR A 28 5.69 -9.74 1.31
N GLY A 29 6.99 -9.81 1.59
CA GLY A 29 7.78 -11.01 1.39
C GLY A 29 8.27 -11.22 -0.03
N LEU A 30 7.99 -10.29 -0.94
CA LEU A 30 8.44 -10.35 -2.33
C LEU A 30 9.66 -9.43 -2.54
N ASP A 31 10.54 -9.83 -3.45
CA ASP A 31 11.62 -8.95 -3.89
C ASP A 31 11.06 -7.75 -4.70
N PRO A 32 11.86 -6.70 -4.95
CA PRO A 32 11.38 -5.51 -5.63
C PRO A 32 10.84 -5.77 -7.04
N ILE A 33 11.44 -6.70 -7.79
CA ILE A 33 11.01 -6.99 -9.16
C ILE A 33 9.65 -7.70 -9.14
N MET A 34 9.50 -8.71 -8.29
CA MET A 34 8.24 -9.44 -8.16
C MET A 34 7.14 -8.55 -7.58
N SER A 35 7.48 -7.66 -6.64
CA SER A 35 6.54 -6.66 -6.12
C SER A 35 6.00 -5.77 -7.24
N ASP A 36 6.86 -5.35 -8.14
CA ASP A 36 6.45 -4.54 -9.28
C ASP A 36 5.49 -5.29 -10.21
N VAL A 37 5.77 -6.56 -10.48
CA VAL A 37 4.89 -7.43 -11.27
C VAL A 37 3.52 -7.57 -10.62
N ILE A 38 3.46 -7.80 -9.33
CA ILE A 38 2.19 -7.94 -8.58
C ILE A 38 1.43 -6.60 -8.56
N ASN A 39 2.12 -5.49 -8.38
CA ASN A 39 1.50 -4.16 -8.41
C ASN A 39 0.88 -3.86 -9.78
N ASP A 40 1.55 -4.20 -10.87
CA ASP A 40 1.00 -4.05 -12.22
C ASP A 40 -0.25 -4.91 -12.38
N LEU A 41 -0.21 -6.14 -11.90
CA LEU A 41 -1.33 -7.08 -12.00
C LEU A 41 -2.54 -6.58 -11.21
N ILE A 42 -2.34 -6.06 -10.00
CA ILE A 42 -3.40 -5.45 -9.17
C ILE A 42 -4.02 -4.28 -9.92
N ARG A 43 -3.20 -3.38 -10.41
CA ARG A 43 -3.65 -2.16 -11.09
C ARG A 43 -4.46 -2.48 -12.33
N ASP A 44 -3.96 -3.38 -13.18
CA ASP A 44 -4.64 -3.77 -14.42
C ASP A 44 -5.96 -4.50 -14.13
N THR A 45 -5.96 -5.36 -13.10
CA THR A 45 -7.14 -6.12 -12.71
C THR A 45 -8.24 -5.21 -12.16
N VAL A 46 -7.90 -4.32 -11.24
CA VAL A 46 -8.87 -3.37 -10.65
C VAL A 46 -9.45 -2.47 -11.73
N LYS A 47 -8.61 -1.96 -12.62
CA LYS A 47 -9.04 -1.11 -13.73
C LYS A 47 -9.94 -1.87 -14.71
N GLY A 48 -9.55 -3.10 -15.06
CA GLY A 48 -10.32 -3.93 -15.99
C GLY A 48 -11.70 -4.31 -15.48
N LEU A 49 -11.84 -4.50 -14.16
CA LEU A 49 -13.12 -4.80 -13.52
C LEU A 49 -13.98 -3.56 -13.26
N GLY A 50 -13.39 -2.37 -13.30
CA GLY A 50 -14.05 -1.17 -12.81
C GLY A 50 -14.35 -1.22 -11.31
N ALA A 51 -13.60 -2.02 -10.56
CA ALA A 51 -13.79 -2.20 -9.13
C ALA A 51 -13.14 -1.06 -8.33
N THR A 52 -13.60 -0.89 -7.09
CA THR A 52 -12.93 -0.06 -6.10
C THR A 52 -12.03 -0.95 -5.24
N ALA A 53 -10.80 -0.54 -5.02
CA ALA A 53 -9.86 -1.30 -4.21
C ALA A 53 -9.40 -0.50 -2.99
N LEU A 54 -9.33 -1.18 -1.86
CA LEU A 54 -8.67 -0.68 -0.65
C LEU A 54 -7.47 -1.57 -0.37
N THR A 55 -6.27 -0.97 -0.34
CA THR A 55 -5.03 -1.70 -0.10
C THR A 55 -4.38 -1.23 1.18
N ILE A 56 -4.03 -2.16 2.04
CA ILE A 56 -3.21 -1.91 3.23
C ILE A 56 -1.77 -2.24 2.86
N THR A 57 -0.88 -1.29 3.01
CA THR A 57 0.56 -1.51 2.76
C THR A 57 1.40 -0.49 3.52
N HIS A 58 2.62 -0.88 3.86
CA HIS A 58 3.67 0.01 4.35
C HIS A 58 4.75 0.25 3.29
N ASP A 59 4.63 -0.39 2.13
CA ASP A 59 5.57 -0.25 1.02
C ASP A 59 5.21 0.97 0.18
N MET A 60 6.01 2.02 0.29
CA MET A 60 5.75 3.28 -0.41
C MET A 60 5.88 3.16 -1.93
N ALA A 61 6.77 2.31 -2.42
CA ALA A 61 6.90 2.07 -3.86
C ALA A 61 5.61 1.46 -4.42
N SER A 62 5.04 0.48 -3.71
CA SER A 62 3.76 -0.12 -4.08
C SER A 62 2.61 0.88 -4.00
N ALA A 63 2.53 1.64 -2.91
CA ALA A 63 1.49 2.65 -2.72
C ALA A 63 1.50 3.68 -3.85
N ARG A 64 2.67 4.19 -4.22
CA ARG A 64 2.81 5.15 -5.33
C ARG A 64 2.34 4.59 -6.66
N LYS A 65 2.53 3.30 -6.87
CA LYS A 65 2.20 2.66 -8.14
C LYS A 65 0.73 2.36 -8.30
N ILE A 66 0.07 1.91 -7.24
CA ILE A 66 -1.31 1.40 -7.33
C ILE A 66 -2.37 2.38 -6.84
N ALA A 67 -2.00 3.40 -6.08
CA ALA A 67 -2.98 4.27 -5.43
C ALA A 67 -3.43 5.43 -6.32
N ASP A 68 -4.72 5.71 -6.29
CA ASP A 68 -5.28 6.99 -6.70
C ASP A 68 -5.24 7.96 -5.53
N ARG A 69 -5.59 7.48 -4.34
CA ARG A 69 -5.54 8.24 -3.09
C ARG A 69 -4.88 7.42 -2.01
N ILE A 70 -4.21 8.12 -1.11
CA ILE A 70 -3.50 7.52 0.02
C ILE A 70 -4.05 8.11 1.32
N ALA A 71 -4.24 7.26 2.31
CA ALA A 71 -4.56 7.65 3.67
C ALA A 71 -3.48 7.11 4.61
N MET A 72 -3.02 7.94 5.54
CA MET A 72 -2.05 7.49 6.54
C MET A 72 -2.77 7.20 7.86
N LEU A 73 -2.58 5.97 8.33
CA LEU A 73 -3.10 5.51 9.61
C LEU A 73 -2.00 5.61 10.68
N TYR A 74 -2.32 6.24 11.79
CA TYR A 74 -1.41 6.32 12.93
C TYR A 74 -2.19 6.28 14.24
N GLN A 75 -1.81 5.37 15.14
CA GLN A 75 -2.46 5.19 16.44
C GLN A 75 -3.99 5.09 16.35
N GLY A 76 -4.47 4.29 15.40
CA GLY A 76 -5.89 4.03 15.22
C GLY A 76 -6.69 5.13 14.53
N LYS A 77 -6.02 6.15 13.99
CA LYS A 77 -6.68 7.29 13.33
C LYS A 77 -6.08 7.56 11.97
N ILE A 78 -6.93 8.00 11.05
CA ILE A 78 -6.47 8.54 9.78
C ILE A 78 -6.01 9.98 10.02
N ILE A 79 -4.72 10.22 9.89
CA ILE A 79 -4.12 11.53 10.19
C ILE A 79 -3.82 12.35 8.94
N TRP A 80 -3.92 11.75 7.77
CA TRP A 80 -3.68 12.44 6.50
C TRP A 80 -4.34 11.66 5.36
N THR A 81 -4.85 12.39 4.38
CA THR A 81 -5.34 11.83 3.11
C THR A 81 -4.95 12.74 1.96
N GLY A 82 -4.74 12.15 0.80
CA GLY A 82 -4.44 12.90 -0.41
C GLY A 82 -4.08 12.01 -1.58
N THR A 83 -3.79 12.63 -2.72
CA THR A 83 -3.27 11.95 -3.89
C THR A 83 -1.78 11.64 -3.73
N VAL A 84 -1.22 10.81 -4.62
CA VAL A 84 0.22 10.55 -4.66
C VAL A 84 1.00 11.86 -4.85
N LYS A 85 0.48 12.75 -5.70
CA LYS A 85 1.09 14.04 -5.96
C LYS A 85 1.11 14.92 -4.69
N GLU A 86 0.02 14.92 -3.94
CA GLU A 86 -0.07 15.64 -2.67
C GLU A 86 0.84 15.03 -1.60
N LEU A 87 1.03 13.72 -1.62
CA LEU A 87 1.95 13.02 -0.72
C LEU A 87 3.38 13.57 -0.86
N ASP A 88 3.81 13.85 -2.07
CA ASP A 88 5.16 14.37 -2.35
C ASP A 88 5.33 15.82 -1.94
N LYS A 89 4.24 16.56 -1.79
CA LYS A 89 4.25 18.00 -1.51
C LYS A 89 3.88 18.36 -0.08
N THR A 90 3.25 17.44 0.66
CA THR A 90 2.76 17.74 2.01
C THR A 90 3.91 18.08 2.98
N SER A 91 3.64 19.05 3.84
CA SER A 91 4.54 19.40 4.95
C SER A 91 4.19 18.68 6.24
N ASN A 92 3.18 17.81 6.22
CA ASN A 92 2.79 17.04 7.42
C ASN A 92 3.98 16.25 7.95
N PRO A 93 4.43 16.49 9.20
CA PRO A 93 5.67 15.87 9.70
C PRO A 93 5.57 14.36 9.86
N TYR A 94 4.38 13.83 10.14
CA TYR A 94 4.18 12.37 10.24
C TYR A 94 4.35 11.71 8.88
N VAL A 95 3.77 12.30 7.85
CA VAL A 95 3.89 11.81 6.48
C VAL A 95 5.34 11.88 6.01
N ARG A 96 6.01 13.02 6.24
CA ARG A 96 7.41 13.20 5.85
C ARG A 96 8.33 12.18 6.50
N GLN A 97 8.14 11.92 7.78
CA GLN A 97 8.94 10.91 8.49
C GLN A 97 8.71 9.51 7.93
N PHE A 98 7.46 9.13 7.73
CA PHE A 98 7.10 7.82 7.21
C PHE A 98 7.64 7.60 5.79
N VAL A 99 7.47 8.56 4.92
CA VAL A 99 7.95 8.47 3.52
C VAL A 99 9.47 8.40 3.45
N ALA A 100 10.16 9.16 4.30
CA ALA A 100 11.62 9.14 4.36
C ALA A 100 12.19 7.90 5.04
N GLY A 101 11.38 7.19 5.81
CA GLY A 101 11.86 6.06 6.61
C GLY A 101 12.82 6.50 7.72
N SER A 102 12.65 7.71 8.23
CA SER A 102 13.56 8.30 9.21
C SER A 102 13.16 7.93 10.65
N ALA A 103 14.15 7.64 11.49
CA ALA A 103 13.94 7.48 12.92
C ALA A 103 13.67 8.82 13.61
N GLN A 104 13.98 9.94 12.96
CA GLN A 104 13.78 11.29 13.47
C GLN A 104 12.43 11.83 13.05
N GLY A 105 11.62 12.29 14.00
CA GLY A 105 10.33 12.89 13.73
C GLY A 105 9.30 12.61 14.82
N PRO A 106 8.05 13.02 14.60
CA PRO A 106 6.99 12.89 15.61
C PRO A 106 6.54 11.45 15.87
N ILE A 107 6.77 10.54 14.93
CA ILE A 107 6.45 9.12 15.14
C ILE A 107 7.55 8.52 16.04
N GLN A 108 7.13 8.03 17.21
CA GLN A 108 8.01 7.42 18.18
C GLN A 108 7.73 5.91 18.22
N MET A 109 8.80 5.12 18.10
CA MET A 109 8.72 3.68 18.24
C MET A 109 9.27 3.27 19.60
N ASP A 110 8.51 2.45 20.34
CA ASP A 110 9.01 1.82 21.54
C ASP A 110 10.02 0.74 21.17
N VAL A 111 11.29 1.08 21.35
CA VAL A 111 12.37 0.10 21.16
C VAL A 111 12.77 -0.41 22.53
N GLN A 112 12.37 -1.65 22.83
CA GLN A 112 12.87 -2.32 24.02
C GLN A 112 14.24 -2.92 23.74
N VAL A 113 15.25 -2.32 24.32
CA VAL A 113 16.61 -2.85 24.29
C VAL A 113 16.78 -3.73 25.52
N LYS A 114 16.92 -5.00 25.30
CA LYS A 114 17.25 -5.94 26.40
C LYS A 114 18.75 -6.12 26.49
#